data_6bd77b1aa6ad857c9c9d212687db4515
#
_entry.id   6bd77b1aa6ad857c9c9d212687db4515
#
_cell.length_a   1.000
_cell.length_b   1.000
_cell.length_c   1.000
_cell.angle_alpha   90.00
_cell.angle_beta   90.00
_cell.angle_gamma   90.00
#
_symmetry.space_group_name_H-M   'P 1'
#
loop_
_entity.id
_entity.type
_entity.pdbx_description
1 polymer ?
#
loop_
_entity_poly.entity_id
_entity_poly.type
_entity_poly.pdbx_seq_one_letter_code
_entity_poly.pdbx_strand_id
1 'polypeptide(L)'
;VTKWILVSTAGAVALCGLVACSGEGQKYEIPKKLCDAPVDNNLLKPLLPDGRKVETLKEFSKVSPPHQFCDVMVDGDIDLSTEGIWQKSGFTAKDAAKQTLVFNTRSTQHGTFEVWDTGAITVFDCKTEKWNTPRYSLRSRYSLRVYAPRTEENLGDQIERFLTVYAKEYRKTLHCQP
;
A
#
# COMPACT_ATOMS: atom_id res chain seq x y z
N VAL A 1 -27.17 -63.28 -51.47
CA VAL A 1 -25.77 -63.16 -51.02
C VAL A 1 -25.58 -61.65 -50.70
N THR A 2 -25.77 -61.23 -49.44
CA THR A 2 -25.69 -59.83 -49.03
C THR A 2 -24.43 -59.59 -48.24
N LYS A 3 -23.51 -58.80 -48.81
CA LYS A 3 -22.27 -58.33 -48.13
C LYS A 3 -22.56 -57.18 -47.19
N TRP A 4 -22.25 -57.37 -45.91
CA TRP A 4 -22.22 -56.31 -44.90
C TRP A 4 -20.85 -55.65 -44.90
N ILE A 5 -20.84 -54.33 -45.11
CA ILE A 5 -19.64 -53.51 -44.99
C ILE A 5 -19.67 -52.89 -43.59
N LEU A 6 -18.68 -53.25 -42.74
CA LEU A 6 -18.45 -52.63 -41.43
C LEU A 6 -17.65 -51.34 -41.64
N VAL A 7 -18.24 -50.21 -41.35
CA VAL A 7 -17.59 -48.91 -41.31
C VAL A 7 -17.04 -48.68 -39.89
N SER A 8 -15.72 -48.73 -39.74
CA SER A 8 -15.04 -48.37 -38.50
C SER A 8 -14.91 -46.86 -38.40
N THR A 9 -15.65 -46.24 -37.49
CA THR A 9 -15.47 -44.81 -37.13
C THR A 9 -14.30 -44.69 -36.14
N ALA A 10 -13.18 -44.15 -36.60
CA ALA A 10 -12.05 -43.75 -35.75
C ALA A 10 -12.43 -42.48 -34.99
N GLY A 11 -12.60 -42.60 -33.67
CA GLY A 11 -12.84 -41.47 -32.78
C GLY A 11 -11.55 -40.67 -32.58
N ALA A 12 -11.55 -39.44 -33.06
CA ALA A 12 -10.51 -38.45 -32.75
C ALA A 12 -10.73 -37.95 -31.34
N VAL A 13 -9.87 -38.35 -30.39
CA VAL A 13 -9.81 -37.77 -29.05
C VAL A 13 -9.11 -36.41 -29.17
N ALA A 14 -9.87 -35.34 -29.13
CA ALA A 14 -9.35 -33.99 -29.00
C ALA A 14 -8.79 -33.80 -27.57
N LEU A 15 -7.47 -33.84 -27.42
CA LEU A 15 -6.80 -33.39 -26.22
C LEU A 15 -6.98 -31.86 -26.12
N CYS A 16 -7.98 -31.41 -25.35
CA CYS A 16 -8.02 -30.05 -24.89
C CYS A 16 -6.84 -29.83 -23.94
N GLY A 17 -5.74 -29.27 -24.47
CA GLY A 17 -4.65 -28.78 -23.67
C GLY A 17 -5.16 -27.73 -22.69
N LEU A 18 -5.10 -28.03 -21.39
CA LEU A 18 -5.23 -27.06 -20.34
C LEU A 18 -4.09 -26.05 -20.51
N VAL A 19 -4.35 -24.95 -21.19
CA VAL A 19 -3.50 -23.76 -21.13
C VAL A 19 -3.65 -23.28 -19.70
N ALA A 20 -2.75 -23.73 -18.83
CA ALA A 20 -2.53 -23.09 -17.55
C ALA A 20 -2.13 -21.65 -17.88
N CYS A 21 -3.03 -20.69 -17.65
CA CYS A 21 -2.68 -19.29 -17.51
C CYS A 21 -1.77 -19.21 -16.28
N SER A 22 -0.48 -19.46 -16.47
CA SER A 22 0.54 -19.06 -15.52
C SER A 22 0.51 -17.54 -15.52
N GLY A 23 -0.12 -16.96 -14.50
CA GLY A 23 -0.03 -15.53 -14.25
C GLY A 23 1.44 -15.13 -14.33
N GLU A 24 1.74 -14.10 -15.09
CA GLU A 24 3.11 -13.59 -15.18
C GLU A 24 3.45 -13.01 -13.80
N GLY A 25 4.20 -13.73 -12.99
CA GLY A 25 4.61 -13.28 -11.66
C GLY A 25 5.33 -11.93 -11.69
N GLN A 26 5.66 -11.39 -10.53
CA GLN A 26 6.39 -10.12 -10.42
C GLN A 26 7.74 -10.24 -11.11
N LYS A 27 7.94 -9.48 -12.21
CA LYS A 27 9.16 -9.43 -13.03
C LYS A 27 10.01 -8.18 -12.77
N TYR A 28 9.70 -7.44 -11.71
CA TYR A 28 10.39 -6.22 -11.31
C TYR A 28 11.08 -6.38 -9.95
N GLU A 29 12.07 -5.54 -9.70
CA GLU A 29 12.75 -5.44 -8.40
C GLU A 29 11.92 -4.60 -7.43
N ILE A 30 11.67 -5.12 -6.21
CA ILE A 30 10.94 -4.38 -5.19
C ILE A 30 11.77 -3.16 -4.76
N PRO A 31 11.18 -1.95 -4.67
CA PRO A 31 11.89 -0.76 -4.23
C PRO A 31 12.46 -0.93 -2.82
N LYS A 32 13.72 -0.56 -2.61
CA LYS A 32 14.39 -0.61 -1.29
C LYS A 32 14.02 0.56 -0.39
N LYS A 33 13.39 1.61 -0.96
CA LYS A 33 12.97 2.82 -0.24
C LYS A 33 11.65 3.34 -0.82
N LEU A 34 10.80 3.85 0.05
CA LEU A 34 9.65 4.68 -0.30
C LEU A 34 9.77 6.02 0.41
N CYS A 35 9.64 7.14 -0.30
CA CYS A 35 9.82 8.49 0.23
C CYS A 35 11.09 8.65 1.10
N ASP A 36 12.22 8.14 0.63
CA ASP A 36 13.53 8.12 1.30
C ASP A 36 13.64 7.18 2.51
N ALA A 37 12.54 6.63 3.02
CA ALA A 37 12.55 5.68 4.11
C ALA A 37 12.83 4.25 3.59
N PRO A 38 13.72 3.49 4.24
CA PRO A 38 13.93 2.08 3.94
C PRO A 38 12.65 1.27 4.12
N VAL A 39 12.45 0.28 3.26
CA VAL A 39 11.32 -0.65 3.36
C VAL A 39 11.79 -2.10 3.50
N ASP A 40 11.00 -2.90 4.21
CA ASP A 40 11.16 -4.35 4.24
C ASP A 40 10.49 -4.94 3.00
N ASN A 41 11.31 -5.50 2.10
CA ASN A 41 10.83 -6.08 0.84
C ASN A 41 9.87 -7.26 1.06
N ASN A 42 10.03 -8.02 2.16
CA ASN A 42 9.14 -9.14 2.46
C ASN A 42 7.74 -8.66 2.86
N LEU A 43 7.64 -7.45 3.42
CA LEU A 43 6.37 -6.85 3.80
C LEU A 43 5.76 -6.03 2.64
N LEU A 44 6.59 -5.42 1.78
CA LEU A 44 6.11 -4.65 0.64
C LEU A 44 5.66 -5.52 -0.53
N LYS A 45 6.44 -6.58 -0.84
CA LYS A 45 6.18 -7.46 -1.98
C LYS A 45 4.75 -8.01 -2.06
N PRO A 46 4.14 -8.51 -0.96
CA PRO A 46 2.77 -9.04 -0.99
C PRO A 46 1.69 -7.98 -1.25
N LEU A 47 2.04 -6.70 -1.15
CA LEU A 47 1.11 -5.57 -1.36
C LEU A 47 1.08 -5.07 -2.80
N LEU A 48 1.94 -5.62 -3.66
CA LEU A 48 2.09 -5.20 -5.05
C LEU A 48 1.66 -6.32 -5.99
N PRO A 49 0.95 -6.01 -7.09
CA PRO A 49 0.50 -7.00 -8.04
C PRO A 49 1.65 -7.57 -8.88
N ASP A 50 1.35 -8.60 -9.64
CA ASP A 50 2.21 -9.05 -10.72
C ASP A 50 2.38 -7.96 -11.77
N GLY A 51 3.55 -7.93 -12.43
CA GLY A 51 3.84 -6.92 -13.43
C GLY A 51 5.28 -6.96 -13.92
N ARG A 52 5.61 -6.03 -14.82
CA ARG A 52 6.92 -5.99 -15.49
C ARG A 52 7.81 -4.85 -15.03
N LYS A 53 7.22 -3.75 -14.57
CA LYS A 53 7.93 -2.53 -14.20
C LYS A 53 7.33 -1.95 -12.92
N VAL A 54 8.18 -1.54 -11.99
CA VAL A 54 7.77 -0.77 -10.81
C VAL A 54 8.45 0.59 -10.82
N GLU A 55 7.70 1.62 -10.45
CA GLU A 55 8.19 3.00 -10.29
C GLU A 55 7.69 3.56 -8.97
N THR A 56 8.42 4.52 -8.42
CA THR A 56 7.99 5.26 -7.24
C THR A 56 7.90 6.75 -7.58
N LEU A 57 6.78 7.37 -7.24
CA LEU A 57 6.56 8.79 -7.41
C LEU A 57 6.46 9.45 -6.04
N LYS A 58 7.27 10.49 -5.82
CA LYS A 58 7.24 11.29 -4.60
C LYS A 58 6.71 12.68 -4.91
N GLU A 59 5.63 13.05 -4.25
CA GLU A 59 5.03 14.39 -4.38
C GLU A 59 4.97 15.08 -3.03
N PHE A 60 5.11 16.39 -3.04
CA PHE A 60 4.99 17.23 -1.87
C PHE A 60 4.03 18.38 -2.12
N SER A 61 2.93 18.39 -1.42
CA SER A 61 1.98 19.51 -1.46
C SER A 61 2.31 20.53 -0.37
N LYS A 62 2.46 21.79 -0.76
CA LYS A 62 2.73 22.92 0.16
C LYS A 62 1.46 23.54 0.74
N VAL A 63 0.26 23.00 0.42
CA VAL A 63 -0.97 23.43 1.08
C VAL A 63 -0.91 23.12 2.58
N SER A 64 -1.63 23.89 3.37
CA SER A 64 -1.62 23.72 4.84
C SER A 64 -2.75 22.77 5.27
N PRO A 65 -2.43 21.68 5.99
CA PRO A 65 -1.11 21.19 6.38
C PRO A 65 -0.32 20.63 5.21
N PRO A 66 1.05 20.67 5.25
CA PRO A 66 1.85 20.05 4.20
C PRO A 66 1.59 18.56 4.14
N HIS A 67 1.34 18.07 2.93
CA HIS A 67 1.15 16.64 2.63
C HIS A 67 2.37 16.13 1.86
N GLN A 68 2.77 14.92 2.16
CA GLN A 68 3.75 14.19 1.38
C GLN A 68 3.12 12.89 0.89
N PHE A 69 3.15 12.70 -0.42
CA PHE A 69 2.69 11.48 -1.06
C PHE A 69 3.87 10.67 -1.60
N CYS A 70 3.72 9.36 -1.59
CA CYS A 70 4.67 8.44 -2.19
C CYS A 70 3.89 7.26 -2.77
N ASP A 71 3.81 7.23 -4.08
CA ASP A 71 3.07 6.22 -4.79
C ASP A 71 4.02 5.16 -5.34
N VAL A 72 3.61 3.91 -5.29
CA VAL A 72 4.23 2.78 -5.98
C VAL A 72 3.33 2.42 -7.15
N MET A 73 3.89 2.50 -8.33
CA MET A 73 3.20 2.23 -9.58
C MET A 73 3.74 0.96 -10.19
N VAL A 74 2.85 0.03 -10.55
CA VAL A 74 3.20 -1.16 -11.32
C VAL A 74 2.60 -1.03 -12.71
N ASP A 75 3.44 -1.13 -13.74
CA ASP A 75 3.09 -0.98 -15.15
C ASP A 75 2.33 0.34 -15.47
N GLY A 76 2.54 1.39 -14.66
CA GLY A 76 1.96 2.73 -14.83
C GLY A 76 0.72 3.02 -13.98
N ASP A 77 0.24 2.05 -13.24
CA ASP A 77 -0.92 2.20 -12.36
C ASP A 77 -0.49 2.32 -10.90
N ILE A 78 -1.15 3.18 -10.11
CA ILE A 78 -0.88 3.33 -8.67
C ILE A 78 -1.50 2.14 -7.93
N ASP A 79 -0.66 1.27 -7.36
CA ASP A 79 -1.08 0.08 -6.63
C ASP A 79 -0.92 0.21 -5.11
N LEU A 80 0.03 1.01 -4.65
CA LEU A 80 0.17 1.36 -3.25
C LEU A 80 0.46 2.84 -3.11
N SER A 81 -0.24 3.51 -2.21
CA SER A 81 -0.03 4.92 -1.92
C SER A 81 0.27 5.12 -0.44
N THR A 82 1.21 6.02 -0.15
CA THR A 82 1.45 6.50 1.22
C THR A 82 1.19 7.99 1.29
N GLU A 83 0.55 8.45 2.36
CA GLU A 83 0.29 9.85 2.62
C GLU A 83 0.72 10.23 4.02
N GLY A 84 1.53 11.25 4.14
CA GLY A 84 2.00 11.79 5.40
C GLY A 84 1.56 13.23 5.63
N ILE A 85 1.01 13.51 6.83
CA ILE A 85 0.44 14.83 7.14
C ILE A 85 0.83 15.27 8.55
N TRP A 86 1.31 16.50 8.69
CA TRP A 86 1.55 17.12 10.00
C TRP A 86 0.25 17.46 10.71
N GLN A 87 0.10 16.98 11.94
CA GLN A 87 -1.11 17.10 12.75
C GLN A 87 -0.85 17.87 14.05
N LYS A 88 -1.94 18.44 14.62
CA LYS A 88 -1.92 19.13 15.92
C LYS A 88 -1.68 18.15 17.07
N SER A 89 -1.28 18.65 18.22
CA SER A 89 -1.21 17.89 19.47
C SER A 89 -2.55 17.21 19.78
N GLY A 90 -2.51 16.01 20.34
CA GLY A 90 -3.70 15.22 20.70
C GLY A 90 -4.44 14.57 19.54
N PHE A 91 -4.01 14.77 18.28
CA PHE A 91 -4.63 14.12 17.12
C PHE A 91 -4.38 12.61 17.12
N THR A 92 -5.43 11.82 16.91
CA THR A 92 -5.39 10.36 17.02
C THR A 92 -5.46 9.68 15.65
N ALA A 93 -5.17 8.37 15.58
CA ALA A 93 -5.36 7.59 14.35
C ALA A 93 -6.84 7.59 13.90
N LYS A 94 -7.77 7.57 14.87
CA LYS A 94 -9.21 7.67 14.59
C LYS A 94 -9.61 9.02 13.98
N ASP A 95 -8.99 10.11 14.44
CA ASP A 95 -9.21 11.44 13.84
C ASP A 95 -8.64 11.49 12.42
N ALA A 96 -7.49 10.86 12.20
CA ALA A 96 -6.87 10.77 10.88
C ALA A 96 -7.73 9.96 9.89
N ALA A 97 -8.28 8.82 10.32
CA ALA A 97 -9.21 8.04 9.49
C ALA A 97 -10.46 8.85 9.10
N LYS A 98 -11.05 9.57 10.06
CA LYS A 98 -12.18 10.47 9.78
C LYS A 98 -11.82 11.60 8.82
N GLN A 99 -10.65 12.20 8.98
CA GLN A 99 -10.18 13.29 8.11
C GLN A 99 -10.02 12.83 6.65
N THR A 100 -9.65 11.58 6.45
CA THR A 100 -9.48 10.99 5.12
C THR A 100 -10.74 10.28 4.61
N LEU A 101 -11.88 10.48 5.27
CA LEU A 101 -13.19 9.91 4.92
C LEU A 101 -13.19 8.38 4.85
N VAL A 102 -12.33 7.73 5.63
CA VAL A 102 -12.31 6.28 5.77
C VAL A 102 -13.26 5.87 6.88
N PHE A 103 -14.19 4.99 6.55
CA PHE A 103 -15.20 4.45 7.46
C PHE A 103 -14.99 2.94 7.64
N ASN A 104 -15.67 2.34 8.62
CA ASN A 104 -15.59 0.91 8.94
C ASN A 104 -14.16 0.45 9.30
N THR A 105 -13.43 1.30 10.03
CA THR A 105 -12.11 0.95 10.54
C THR A 105 -12.20 0.14 11.82
N ARG A 106 -11.19 -0.68 12.07
CA ARG A 106 -10.94 -1.31 13.38
C ARG A 106 -9.69 -0.70 14.01
N SER A 107 -9.79 -0.34 15.27
CA SER A 107 -8.64 0.14 16.05
C SER A 107 -7.78 -1.04 16.47
N THR A 108 -6.47 -0.95 16.26
CA THR A 108 -5.49 -1.95 16.67
C THR A 108 -4.35 -1.33 17.48
N GLN A 109 -3.50 -2.15 18.08
CA GLN A 109 -2.33 -1.73 18.85
C GLN A 109 -2.68 -0.62 19.89
N HIS A 110 -3.75 -0.83 20.68
CA HIS A 110 -4.25 0.13 21.69
C HIS A 110 -4.65 1.49 21.12
N GLY A 111 -5.22 1.51 19.90
CA GLY A 111 -5.71 2.74 19.25
C GLY A 111 -4.64 3.56 18.54
N THR A 112 -3.43 3.02 18.39
CA THR A 112 -2.38 3.69 17.62
C THR A 112 -2.53 3.51 16.12
N PHE A 113 -3.35 2.54 15.68
CA PHE A 113 -3.69 2.30 14.29
C PHE A 113 -5.20 2.25 14.10
N GLU A 114 -5.63 2.71 12.94
CA GLU A 114 -6.95 2.40 12.35
C GLU A 114 -6.71 1.63 11.05
N VAL A 115 -7.38 0.50 10.89
CA VAL A 115 -7.19 -0.45 9.77
C VAL A 115 -8.51 -0.70 9.09
N TRP A 116 -8.52 -0.75 7.76
CA TRP A 116 -9.65 -1.12 6.91
C TRP A 116 -9.17 -2.07 5.82
N ASP A 117 -10.08 -2.60 5.01
CA ASP A 117 -9.77 -3.67 4.05
C ASP A 117 -8.62 -3.35 3.10
N THR A 118 -8.51 -2.11 2.64
CA THR A 118 -7.50 -1.71 1.67
C THR A 118 -6.45 -0.75 2.24
N GLY A 119 -6.33 -0.63 3.56
CA GLY A 119 -5.36 0.30 4.12
C GLY A 119 -5.24 0.32 5.64
N ALA A 120 -4.30 1.11 6.10
CA ALA A 120 -4.09 1.42 7.51
C ALA A 120 -3.53 2.83 7.68
N ILE A 121 -3.79 3.44 8.83
CA ILE A 121 -3.26 4.73 9.24
C ILE A 121 -2.76 4.68 10.67
N THR A 122 -1.64 5.32 10.93
CA THR A 122 -1.08 5.52 12.27
C THR A 122 -0.79 6.98 12.53
N VAL A 123 -0.73 7.36 13.81
CA VAL A 123 -0.32 8.70 14.23
C VAL A 123 0.71 8.58 15.33
N PHE A 124 1.84 9.24 15.17
CA PHE A 124 2.93 9.25 16.15
C PHE A 124 3.39 10.66 16.48
N ASP A 125 4.03 10.80 17.66
CA ASP A 125 4.60 12.08 18.07
C ASP A 125 5.84 12.39 17.22
N CYS A 126 5.87 13.61 16.69
CA CYS A 126 6.97 14.12 15.90
C CYS A 126 7.05 15.64 16.06
N LYS A 127 7.92 16.11 16.92
CA LYS A 127 8.28 17.52 17.03
C LYS A 127 9.46 17.80 16.11
N THR A 128 9.43 18.87 15.34
CA THR A 128 10.55 19.24 14.47
C THR A 128 10.71 20.75 14.43
N GLU A 129 11.96 21.22 14.45
CA GLU A 129 12.27 22.66 14.30
C GLU A 129 12.09 23.13 12.86
N LYS A 130 12.19 22.23 11.88
CA LYS A 130 12.08 22.55 10.45
C LYS A 130 10.77 23.26 10.10
N TRP A 131 9.71 23.02 10.88
CA TRP A 131 8.39 23.59 10.69
C TRP A 131 7.97 24.52 11.84
N ASN A 132 8.94 24.99 12.66
CA ASN A 132 8.67 25.91 13.77
C ASN A 132 8.41 27.33 13.26
N THR A 133 7.42 27.47 12.41
CA THR A 133 6.87 28.77 12.00
C THR A 133 5.60 29.04 12.77
N PRO A 134 5.19 30.30 12.99
CA PRO A 134 3.95 30.62 13.71
C PRO A 134 2.72 29.88 13.19
N ARG A 135 2.72 29.53 11.90
CA ARG A 135 1.62 28.78 11.24
C ARG A 135 1.62 27.29 11.59
N TYR A 136 2.75 26.70 11.97
CA TYR A 136 2.91 25.25 12.19
C TYR A 136 3.44 24.90 13.59
N SER A 137 3.71 25.88 14.45
CA SER A 137 4.29 25.70 15.79
C SER A 137 3.47 24.79 16.72
N LEU A 138 2.18 24.60 16.44
CA LEU A 138 1.30 23.72 17.21
C LEU A 138 1.26 22.28 16.69
N ARG A 139 2.05 21.95 15.67
CA ARG A 139 2.05 20.61 15.07
C ARG A 139 3.14 19.78 15.69
N SER A 140 2.73 18.80 16.46
CA SER A 140 3.62 17.90 17.20
C SER A 140 3.36 16.44 16.93
N ARG A 141 2.44 16.13 16.01
CA ARG A 141 2.12 14.78 15.59
C ARG A 141 2.18 14.64 14.07
N TYR A 142 2.37 13.42 13.62
CA TYR A 142 2.40 13.08 12.21
C TYR A 142 1.51 11.87 11.95
N SER A 143 0.56 12.00 11.03
CA SER A 143 -0.22 10.88 10.54
C SER A 143 0.45 10.31 9.29
N LEU A 144 0.56 8.99 9.24
CA LEU A 144 1.07 8.25 8.08
C LEU A 144 0.03 7.19 7.70
N ARG A 145 -0.48 7.29 6.48
CA ARG A 145 -1.43 6.38 5.88
C ARG A 145 -0.76 5.58 4.77
N VAL A 146 -1.11 4.31 4.68
CA VAL A 146 -0.78 3.43 3.54
C VAL A 146 -2.07 2.79 3.07
N TYR A 147 -2.30 2.77 1.77
CA TYR A 147 -3.49 2.16 1.19
C TYR A 147 -3.24 1.68 -0.24
N ALA A 148 -3.98 0.66 -0.66
CA ALA A 148 -3.98 0.08 -1.99
C ALA A 148 -5.26 0.51 -2.72
N PRO A 149 -5.21 1.51 -3.62
CA PRO A 149 -6.41 2.15 -4.18
C PRO A 149 -7.17 1.29 -5.20
N ARG A 150 -6.53 0.27 -5.75
CA ARG A 150 -7.06 -0.52 -6.87
C ARG A 150 -7.44 -1.95 -6.53
N THR A 151 -7.27 -2.38 -5.29
CA THR A 151 -7.63 -3.73 -4.88
C THR A 151 -9.02 -3.77 -4.25
N GLU A 152 -9.74 -4.84 -4.52
CA GLU A 152 -10.94 -5.24 -3.77
C GLU A 152 -10.62 -6.30 -2.71
N GLU A 153 -9.37 -6.76 -2.66
CA GLU A 153 -8.91 -7.74 -1.69
C GLU A 153 -8.77 -7.10 -0.30
N ASN A 154 -9.01 -7.89 0.73
CA ASN A 154 -8.75 -7.47 2.10
C ASN A 154 -7.25 -7.61 2.41
N LEU A 155 -6.52 -6.53 2.27
CA LEU A 155 -5.09 -6.40 2.56
C LEU A 155 -4.80 -5.70 3.90
N GLY A 156 -5.83 -5.35 4.67
CA GLY A 156 -5.69 -4.53 5.89
C GLY A 156 -4.64 -5.04 6.86
N ASP A 157 -4.60 -6.34 7.13
CA ASP A 157 -3.62 -6.95 8.03
C ASP A 157 -2.18 -6.93 7.48
N GLN A 158 -2.03 -7.11 6.16
CA GLN A 158 -0.73 -7.01 5.50
C GLN A 158 -0.22 -5.57 5.54
N ILE A 159 -1.10 -4.60 5.23
CA ILE A 159 -0.77 -3.17 5.24
C ILE A 159 -0.45 -2.71 6.67
N GLU A 160 -1.17 -3.17 7.70
CA GLU A 160 -0.84 -2.86 9.09
C GLU A 160 0.56 -3.36 9.47
N ARG A 161 0.90 -4.60 9.12
CA ARG A 161 2.25 -5.14 9.36
C ARG A 161 3.33 -4.33 8.64
N PHE A 162 3.11 -4.00 7.38
CA PHE A 162 4.01 -3.15 6.62
C PHE A 162 4.15 -1.77 7.26
N LEU A 163 3.04 -1.09 7.55
CA LEU A 163 3.02 0.25 8.13
C LEU A 163 3.67 0.29 9.51
N THR A 164 3.54 -0.76 10.32
CA THR A 164 4.17 -0.86 11.64
C THR A 164 5.70 -0.75 11.56
N VAL A 165 6.31 -1.40 10.57
CA VAL A 165 7.77 -1.34 10.36
C VAL A 165 8.13 -0.06 9.63
N TYR A 166 7.42 0.27 8.57
CA TYR A 166 7.68 1.43 7.73
C TYR A 166 7.58 2.75 8.50
N ALA A 167 6.60 2.93 9.38
CA ALA A 167 6.45 4.14 10.18
C ALA A 167 7.66 4.43 11.08
N LYS A 168 8.33 3.41 11.60
CA LYS A 168 9.56 3.56 12.39
C LYS A 168 10.70 4.12 11.56
N GLU A 169 10.88 3.60 10.35
CA GLU A 169 11.92 4.05 9.42
C GLU A 169 11.58 5.43 8.83
N TYR A 170 10.31 5.63 8.47
CA TYR A 170 9.82 6.91 7.96
C TYR A 170 9.99 8.06 8.97
N ARG A 171 9.72 7.80 10.27
CA ARG A 171 9.92 8.79 11.34
C ARG A 171 11.35 9.33 11.39
N LYS A 172 12.36 8.51 11.07
CA LYS A 172 13.77 8.94 11.03
C LYS A 172 14.02 9.99 9.94
N THR A 173 13.30 9.90 8.81
CA THR A 173 13.41 10.86 7.70
C THR A 173 12.80 12.22 8.02
N LEU A 174 11.88 12.28 8.98
CA LEU A 174 11.22 13.52 9.42
C LEU A 174 12.05 14.35 10.39
N HIS A 175 13.19 13.80 10.88
CA HIS A 175 14.01 14.44 11.91
C HIS A 175 13.20 14.84 13.16
N CYS A 176 12.30 13.94 13.60
CA CYS A 176 11.55 14.12 14.83
C CYS A 176 12.50 14.22 16.03
N GLN A 177 12.31 15.24 16.87
CA GLN A 177 12.99 15.33 18.16
C GLN A 177 12.48 14.24 19.10
N PRO A 178 13.31 13.73 20.00
CA PRO A 178 12.92 12.74 21.01
C PRO A 178 11.86 13.27 21.96
#